data_a33812ab0b1a43319e45f64b37ea89f1
#
_entry.id   a33812ab0b1a43319e45f64b37ea89f1
#
_cell.length_a   1.000
_cell.length_b   1.000
_cell.length_c   1.000
_cell.angle_alpha   90.00
_cell.angle_beta   90.00
_cell.angle_gamma   90.00
#
_symmetry.space_group_name_H-M   'P 1'
#
loop_
_entity.id
_entity.type
_entity.pdbx_description
1 polymer ?
#
loop_
_entity_poly.entity_id
_entity_poly.type
_entity_poly.pdbx_seq_one_letter_code
_entity_poly.pdbx_strand_id
1 'polypeptide(L)'
;CRVVVLDACFNGSFHLDDCIADEYIFGQGHTIACIANTVNVLQDKWADRYVGLLGLGMYVGNVARFSGYLESHCIGDPTFAFTPAVKMEEVNDLLASNDPVKWQKYIGENTPSDLRSMAMEKLWQQGRLSSAQLLRIFRTSKSALVRLQALVLLAEARDDNFIEAMKLGVDDS
;
A
#
# COMPACT_ATOMS: atom_id res chain seq x y z
N CYS A 1 20.10 -7.62 1.66
CA CYS A 1 18.78 -7.04 1.73
C CYS A 1 18.19 -7.30 3.12
N ARG A 2 17.37 -6.38 3.67
CA ARG A 2 16.72 -6.59 4.98
C ARG A 2 15.26 -7.01 4.81
N VAL A 3 14.60 -6.52 3.78
CA VAL A 3 13.22 -6.83 3.45
C VAL A 3 13.15 -7.22 1.98
N VAL A 4 12.43 -8.27 1.66
CA VAL A 4 12.21 -8.77 0.31
C VAL A 4 10.70 -8.82 0.05
N VAL A 5 10.28 -8.34 -1.11
CA VAL A 5 8.90 -8.47 -1.58
C VAL A 5 8.92 -9.34 -2.84
N LEU A 6 8.27 -10.49 -2.77
CA LEU A 6 8.21 -11.48 -3.83
C LEU A 6 6.79 -11.53 -4.38
N ASP A 7 6.60 -10.97 -5.56
CA ASP A 7 5.30 -10.97 -6.24
C ASP A 7 5.26 -12.02 -7.36
N ALA A 8 5.25 -13.28 -6.95
CA ALA A 8 5.07 -14.42 -7.84
C ALA A 8 4.32 -15.55 -7.12
N CYS A 9 3.81 -16.51 -7.90
CA CYS A 9 3.07 -17.65 -7.37
C CYS A 9 3.96 -18.54 -6.50
N PHE A 10 3.43 -19.04 -5.40
CA PHE A 10 4.03 -20.07 -4.53
C PHE A 10 5.39 -19.73 -3.91
N ASN A 11 5.90 -18.52 -4.04
CA ASN A 11 7.21 -18.14 -3.54
C ASN A 11 7.31 -18.02 -2.00
N GLY A 12 6.17 -18.00 -1.31
CA GLY A 12 6.03 -18.02 0.15
C GLY A 12 5.22 -19.20 0.65
N SER A 13 5.26 -20.35 -0.04
CA SER A 13 4.48 -21.55 0.30
C SER A 13 5.10 -22.31 1.48
N PHE A 14 5.19 -21.68 2.62
CA PHE A 14 5.80 -22.22 3.86
C PHE A 14 5.12 -23.50 4.39
N HIS A 15 4.03 -23.95 3.76
CA HIS A 15 3.38 -25.24 4.03
C HIS A 15 3.99 -26.40 3.20
N LEU A 16 4.91 -26.11 2.29
CA LEU A 16 5.72 -27.07 1.57
C LEU A 16 7.08 -27.24 2.25
N ASP A 17 7.81 -28.28 1.88
CA ASP A 17 9.12 -28.60 2.48
C ASP A 17 10.17 -27.52 2.21
N ASP A 18 10.07 -26.83 1.05
CA ASP A 18 10.96 -25.75 0.65
C ASP A 18 10.18 -24.63 -0.04
N CYS A 19 10.52 -23.37 0.22
CA CYS A 19 10.07 -22.22 -0.56
C CYS A 19 11.15 -21.12 -0.61
N ILE A 20 11.08 -20.26 -1.62
CA ILE A 20 12.07 -19.19 -1.83
C ILE A 20 12.12 -18.23 -0.63
N ALA A 21 11.00 -17.94 -0.01
CA ALA A 21 10.95 -17.05 1.15
C ALA A 21 11.70 -17.62 2.35
N ASP A 22 11.65 -18.94 2.57
CA ASP A 22 12.37 -19.61 3.65
C ASP A 22 13.88 -19.52 3.44
N GLU A 23 14.36 -19.67 2.22
CA GLU A 23 15.77 -19.47 1.88
C GLU A 23 16.26 -18.06 2.18
N TYR A 24 15.41 -17.04 1.96
CA TYR A 24 15.74 -15.66 2.32
C TYR A 24 15.79 -15.44 3.83
N ILE A 25 14.91 -16.06 4.60
CA ILE A 25 14.78 -15.85 6.06
C ILE A 25 15.77 -16.72 6.84
N PHE A 26 15.88 -18.02 6.49
CA PHE A 26 16.68 -19.00 7.25
C PHE A 26 18.05 -19.26 6.63
N GLY A 27 18.31 -18.77 5.41
CA GLY A 27 19.61 -18.88 4.77
C GLY A 27 20.70 -18.00 5.42
N GLN A 28 21.90 -17.98 4.83
CA GLN A 28 23.05 -17.23 5.37
C GLN A 28 22.98 -15.71 5.11
N GLY A 29 21.83 -15.19 4.65
CA GLY A 29 21.63 -13.78 4.34
C GLY A 29 21.39 -12.91 5.57
N HIS A 30 20.95 -11.67 5.32
CA HIS A 30 20.59 -10.69 6.36
C HIS A 30 19.13 -10.24 6.23
N THR A 31 18.30 -11.06 5.59
CA THR A 31 16.88 -10.78 5.43
C THR A 31 16.17 -11.01 6.76
N ILE A 32 15.34 -10.03 7.15
CA ILE A 32 14.63 -10.06 8.43
C ILE A 32 13.15 -10.39 8.18
N ALA A 33 12.60 -9.91 7.07
CA ALA A 33 11.23 -10.18 6.69
C ALA A 33 11.07 -10.32 5.18
N CYS A 34 10.16 -11.18 4.76
CA CYS A 34 9.79 -11.41 3.38
C CYS A 34 8.27 -11.29 3.24
N ILE A 35 7.80 -10.52 2.27
CA ILE A 35 6.40 -10.53 1.86
C ILE A 35 6.30 -11.44 0.64
N ALA A 36 5.52 -12.50 0.74
CA ALA A 36 5.49 -13.54 -0.29
C ALA A 36 4.10 -14.21 -0.36
N ASN A 37 3.82 -14.88 -1.48
CA ASN A 37 2.52 -15.46 -1.77
C ASN A 37 2.54 -17.00 -1.57
N THR A 38 1.53 -17.52 -0.88
CA THR A 38 1.44 -18.95 -0.55
C THR A 38 0.76 -19.79 -1.62
N VAL A 39 0.05 -19.15 -2.54
CA VAL A 39 -0.66 -19.81 -3.64
C VAL A 39 -0.47 -19.04 -4.95
N ASN A 40 -1.18 -19.44 -6.01
CA ASN A 40 -1.23 -18.67 -7.25
C ASN A 40 -1.74 -17.24 -7.02
N VAL A 41 -1.14 -16.28 -7.71
CA VAL A 41 -1.53 -14.88 -7.67
C VAL A 41 -1.97 -14.39 -9.05
N LEU A 42 -2.87 -13.42 -9.07
CA LEU A 42 -3.27 -12.72 -10.28
C LEU A 42 -2.18 -11.69 -10.65
N GLN A 43 -1.90 -11.57 -11.96
CA GLN A 43 -0.83 -10.70 -12.47
C GLN A 43 -1.14 -9.20 -12.37
N ASP A 44 -2.40 -8.83 -12.25
CA ASP A 44 -2.88 -7.44 -12.13
C ASP A 44 -2.98 -6.95 -10.67
N LYS A 45 -2.44 -7.72 -9.73
CA LYS A 45 -2.37 -7.38 -8.33
C LYS A 45 -1.35 -6.26 -8.08
N TRP A 46 -1.74 -5.28 -7.27
CA TRP A 46 -0.84 -4.20 -6.85
C TRP A 46 -0.07 -4.60 -5.57
N ALA A 47 0.91 -5.48 -5.73
CA ALA A 47 1.64 -6.10 -4.62
C ALA A 47 2.53 -5.14 -3.85
N ASP A 48 3.07 -4.11 -4.50
CA ASP A 48 3.95 -3.10 -3.91
C ASP A 48 3.21 -1.89 -3.35
N ARG A 49 1.88 -1.93 -3.33
CA ARG A 49 1.05 -0.91 -2.71
C ARG A 49 1.49 -0.71 -1.26
N TYR A 50 1.75 0.53 -0.87
CA TYR A 50 2.21 0.93 0.47
C TYR A 50 3.66 0.57 0.83
N VAL A 51 4.45 -0.04 -0.05
CA VAL A 51 5.88 -0.32 0.22
C VAL A 51 6.65 0.96 0.53
N GLY A 52 6.31 2.10 -0.09
CA GLY A 52 6.90 3.40 0.24
C GLY A 52 6.72 3.84 1.69
N LEU A 53 5.69 3.36 2.40
CA LEU A 53 5.50 3.63 3.83
C LEU A 53 6.58 3.00 4.71
N LEU A 54 7.30 1.96 4.23
CA LEU A 54 8.46 1.41 4.94
C LEU A 54 9.56 2.46 5.12
N GLY A 55 9.75 3.35 4.14
CA GLY A 55 10.67 4.49 4.23
C GLY A 55 10.25 5.55 5.26
N LEU A 56 9.00 5.53 5.70
CA LEU A 56 8.45 6.37 6.77
C LEU A 56 8.41 5.66 8.13
N GLY A 57 8.98 4.46 8.25
CA GLY A 57 9.05 3.70 9.49
C GLY A 57 7.86 2.77 9.75
N MET A 58 7.05 2.46 8.74
CA MET A 58 5.98 1.47 8.88
C MET A 58 6.56 0.08 9.17
N TYR A 59 5.92 -0.68 10.06
CA TYR A 59 6.24 -2.09 10.28
C TYR A 59 5.97 -2.93 9.04
N VAL A 60 6.91 -3.81 8.69
CA VAL A 60 6.83 -4.63 7.46
C VAL A 60 5.54 -5.46 7.41
N GLY A 61 5.09 -6.03 8.52
CA GLY A 61 3.85 -6.79 8.58
C GLY A 61 2.60 -6.00 8.15
N ASN A 62 2.64 -4.67 8.23
CA ASN A 62 1.54 -3.82 7.77
C ASN A 62 1.43 -3.78 6.23
N VAL A 63 2.48 -4.10 5.46
CA VAL A 63 2.40 -4.23 3.99
C VAL A 63 1.39 -5.31 3.64
N ALA A 64 1.55 -6.53 4.16
CA ALA A 64 0.63 -7.63 3.92
C ALA A 64 -0.78 -7.32 4.46
N ARG A 65 -0.86 -6.73 5.68
CA ARG A 65 -2.14 -6.37 6.32
C ARG A 65 -2.97 -5.39 5.49
N PHE A 66 -2.36 -4.35 4.94
CA PHE A 66 -3.08 -3.28 4.22
C PHE A 66 -3.22 -3.55 2.73
N SER A 67 -2.42 -4.45 2.14
CA SER A 67 -2.64 -4.90 0.76
C SER A 67 -3.98 -5.62 0.58
N GLY A 68 -4.47 -6.28 1.65
CA GLY A 68 -5.75 -6.98 1.64
C GLY A 68 -5.75 -8.28 0.84
N TYR A 69 -4.59 -8.75 0.38
CA TYR A 69 -4.46 -10.01 -0.36
C TYR A 69 -4.28 -11.16 0.60
N LEU A 70 -5.24 -12.08 0.64
CA LEU A 70 -5.25 -13.23 1.54
C LEU A 70 -4.12 -14.23 1.27
N GLU A 71 -3.61 -14.27 0.06
CA GLU A 71 -2.49 -15.10 -0.37
C GLU A 71 -1.13 -14.54 0.02
N SER A 72 -1.04 -13.24 0.35
CA SER A 72 0.22 -12.58 0.72
C SER A 72 0.46 -12.62 2.22
N HIS A 73 1.62 -13.11 2.61
CA HIS A 73 2.03 -13.28 3.99
C HIS A 73 3.35 -12.58 4.30
N CYS A 74 3.50 -12.13 5.53
CA CYS A 74 4.78 -11.69 6.07
C CYS A 74 5.46 -12.88 6.78
N ILE A 75 6.59 -13.30 6.25
CA ILE A 75 7.43 -14.39 6.78
C ILE A 75 8.66 -13.73 7.42
N GLY A 76 8.99 -14.09 8.64
CA GLY A 76 10.05 -13.46 9.45
C GLY A 76 9.51 -12.49 10.50
N ASP A 77 10.22 -11.38 10.78
CA ASP A 77 9.82 -10.41 11.80
C ASP A 77 8.87 -9.33 11.25
N PRO A 78 7.57 -9.39 11.55
CA PRO A 78 6.59 -8.41 11.07
C PRO A 78 6.75 -7.03 11.74
N THR A 79 7.47 -6.93 12.85
CA THR A 79 7.67 -5.69 13.61
C THR A 79 8.90 -4.91 13.16
N PHE A 80 9.69 -5.47 12.24
CA PHE A 80 10.83 -4.75 11.69
C PHE A 80 10.37 -3.46 10.99
N ALA A 81 11.09 -2.36 11.24
CA ALA A 81 10.91 -1.08 10.59
C ALA A 81 12.26 -0.45 10.22
N PHE A 82 12.30 0.27 9.13
CA PHE A 82 13.45 1.13 8.82
C PHE A 82 13.39 2.42 9.65
N THR A 83 14.56 2.96 9.97
CA THR A 83 14.62 4.30 10.57
C THR A 83 14.15 5.33 9.54
N PRO A 84 13.10 6.10 9.81
CA PRO A 84 12.57 7.04 8.84
C PRO A 84 13.55 8.19 8.59
N ALA A 85 13.72 8.58 7.31
CA ALA A 85 14.55 9.71 6.92
C ALA A 85 13.91 11.07 7.30
N VAL A 86 12.59 11.11 7.47
CA VAL A 86 11.81 12.31 7.83
C VAL A 86 11.13 12.06 9.16
N LYS A 87 11.32 12.98 10.13
CA LYS A 87 10.56 12.93 11.38
C LYS A 87 9.10 13.27 11.10
N MET A 88 8.26 12.25 11.18
CA MET A 88 6.80 12.37 11.17
C MET A 88 6.23 11.87 12.50
N GLU A 89 4.94 12.13 12.77
CA GLU A 89 4.21 11.37 13.79
C GLU A 89 4.46 9.88 13.50
N GLU A 90 4.58 9.05 14.53
CA GLU A 90 4.87 7.63 14.33
C GLU A 90 3.80 7.02 13.39
N VAL A 91 4.23 6.65 12.19
CA VAL A 91 3.33 6.18 11.14
C VAL A 91 2.50 4.97 11.60
N ASN A 92 3.05 4.15 12.48
CA ASN A 92 2.35 2.97 13.01
C ASN A 92 1.18 3.35 13.93
N ASP A 93 1.32 4.41 14.74
CA ASP A 93 0.23 4.93 15.57
C ASP A 93 -0.86 5.57 14.72
N LEU A 94 -0.46 6.26 13.65
CA LEU A 94 -1.40 6.79 12.67
C LEU A 94 -2.18 5.67 11.98
N LEU A 95 -1.49 4.61 11.55
CA LEU A 95 -2.10 3.44 10.90
C LEU A 95 -3.06 2.68 11.82
N ALA A 96 -2.80 2.67 13.12
CA ALA A 96 -3.68 2.10 14.12
C ALA A 96 -4.90 2.98 14.43
N SER A 97 -4.86 4.26 14.04
CA SER A 97 -5.92 5.22 14.34
C SER A 97 -7.06 5.17 13.34
N ASN A 98 -8.29 5.13 13.84
CA ASN A 98 -9.51 5.31 13.05
C ASN A 98 -10.04 6.75 13.09
N ASP A 99 -9.29 7.71 13.66
CA ASP A 99 -9.70 9.11 13.76
C ASP A 99 -9.58 9.81 12.41
N PRO A 100 -10.69 10.22 11.77
CA PRO A 100 -10.66 10.91 10.49
C PRO A 100 -9.94 12.27 10.55
N VAL A 101 -9.92 12.94 11.71
CA VAL A 101 -9.25 14.23 11.88
C VAL A 101 -7.75 14.09 11.74
N LYS A 102 -7.17 12.98 12.22
CA LYS A 102 -5.75 12.67 12.04
C LYS A 102 -5.44 12.45 10.56
N TRP A 103 -6.24 11.64 9.87
CA TRP A 103 -6.04 11.33 8.45
C TRP A 103 -6.23 12.53 7.52
N GLN A 104 -7.16 13.44 7.87
CA GLN A 104 -7.41 14.65 7.09
C GLN A 104 -6.17 15.55 6.92
N LYS A 105 -5.23 15.50 7.85
CA LYS A 105 -3.96 16.26 7.79
C LYS A 105 -3.07 15.81 6.63
N TYR A 106 -3.22 14.56 6.18
CA TYR A 106 -2.34 13.92 5.18
C TYR A 106 -2.93 13.85 3.77
N ILE A 107 -4.03 14.57 3.49
CA ILE A 107 -4.64 14.59 2.15
C ILE A 107 -3.99 15.61 1.21
N GLY A 108 -3.13 16.50 1.72
CA GLY A 108 -2.54 17.62 0.98
C GLY A 108 -1.41 17.21 0.03
N GLU A 109 -1.08 18.10 -0.94
CA GLU A 109 -0.06 17.85 -1.98
C GLU A 109 1.37 17.69 -1.42
N ASN A 110 1.67 18.25 -0.26
CA ASN A 110 2.98 18.16 0.37
C ASN A 110 3.19 16.87 1.19
N THR A 111 2.17 16.03 1.28
CA THR A 111 2.25 14.72 1.94
C THR A 111 2.98 13.73 1.01
N PRO A 112 3.89 12.88 1.54
CA PRO A 112 4.45 11.77 0.77
C PRO A 112 3.36 10.94 0.10
N SER A 113 3.56 10.58 -1.17
CA SER A 113 2.51 9.99 -2.03
C SER A 113 1.86 8.74 -1.43
N ASP A 114 2.65 7.84 -0.85
CA ASP A 114 2.14 6.61 -0.23
C ASP A 114 1.27 6.91 0.99
N LEU A 115 1.69 7.86 1.84
CA LEU A 115 0.92 8.27 3.01
C LEU A 115 -0.37 8.99 2.60
N ARG A 116 -0.31 9.82 1.56
CA ARG A 116 -1.49 10.48 1.00
C ARG A 116 -2.48 9.46 0.43
N SER A 117 -1.99 8.46 -0.28
CA SER A 117 -2.80 7.36 -0.83
C SER A 117 -3.49 6.58 0.28
N MET A 118 -2.78 6.26 1.37
CA MET A 118 -3.36 5.62 2.55
C MET A 118 -4.41 6.51 3.22
N ALA A 119 -4.14 7.82 3.36
CA ALA A 119 -5.10 8.77 3.95
C ALA A 119 -6.39 8.87 3.11
N MET A 120 -6.27 8.90 1.79
CA MET A 120 -7.43 8.86 0.89
C MET A 120 -8.27 7.62 1.11
N GLU A 121 -7.66 6.45 1.19
CA GLU A 121 -8.36 5.20 1.44
C GLU A 121 -9.06 5.17 2.80
N LYS A 122 -8.36 5.57 3.88
CA LYS A 122 -8.95 5.63 5.22
C LYS A 122 -10.13 6.58 5.31
N LEU A 123 -10.03 7.75 4.69
CA LEU A 123 -11.13 8.72 4.65
C LEU A 123 -12.29 8.25 3.76
N TRP A 124 -11.99 7.58 2.65
CA TRP A 124 -13.00 6.97 1.78
C TRP A 124 -13.80 5.90 2.50
N GLN A 125 -13.13 4.93 3.13
CA GLN A 125 -13.75 3.86 3.90
C GLN A 125 -14.65 4.39 5.04
N GLN A 126 -14.36 5.58 5.56
CA GLN A 126 -15.14 6.24 6.62
C GLN A 126 -16.23 7.18 6.08
N GLY A 127 -16.42 7.26 4.77
CA GLY A 127 -17.38 8.18 4.15
C GLY A 127 -17.02 9.67 4.34
N ARG A 128 -15.74 9.98 4.57
CA ARG A 128 -15.24 11.35 4.78
C ARG A 128 -14.60 11.97 3.54
N LEU A 129 -14.55 11.24 2.45
CA LEU A 129 -14.07 11.68 1.16
C LEU A 129 -15.12 11.34 0.09
N SER A 130 -15.58 12.30 -0.69
CA SER A 130 -16.57 12.09 -1.74
C SER A 130 -15.90 11.75 -3.08
N SER A 131 -16.64 11.10 -4.00
CA SER A 131 -16.17 10.82 -5.36
C SER A 131 -15.82 12.11 -6.13
N ALA A 132 -16.55 13.21 -5.94
CA ALA A 132 -16.20 14.50 -6.52
C ALA A 132 -14.85 15.05 -6.01
N GLN A 133 -14.52 14.82 -4.72
CA GLN A 133 -13.21 15.19 -4.18
C GLN A 133 -12.10 14.29 -4.75
N LEU A 134 -12.36 12.98 -4.92
CA LEU A 134 -11.44 12.06 -5.57
C LEU A 134 -11.17 12.46 -7.03
N LEU A 135 -12.21 12.79 -7.81
CA LEU A 135 -12.05 13.28 -9.18
C LEU A 135 -11.19 14.55 -9.24
N ARG A 136 -11.40 15.49 -8.30
CA ARG A 136 -10.55 16.68 -8.20
C ARG A 136 -9.10 16.31 -7.93
N ILE A 137 -8.81 15.38 -6.99
CA ILE A 137 -7.46 14.92 -6.69
C ILE A 137 -6.84 14.24 -7.92
N PHE A 138 -7.59 13.40 -8.62
CA PHE A 138 -7.16 12.75 -9.87
C PHE A 138 -6.71 13.77 -10.90
N ARG A 139 -7.47 14.85 -11.11
CA ARG A 139 -7.16 15.89 -12.08
C ARG A 139 -5.97 16.77 -11.72
N THR A 140 -5.73 17.00 -10.44
CA THR A 140 -4.80 18.04 -9.97
C THR A 140 -3.51 17.53 -9.36
N SER A 141 -3.47 16.27 -8.93
CA SER A 141 -2.27 15.72 -8.28
C SER A 141 -1.13 15.54 -9.27
N LYS A 142 0.06 16.00 -8.87
CA LYS A 142 1.30 15.79 -9.61
C LYS A 142 1.85 14.36 -9.49
N SER A 143 1.44 13.61 -8.45
CA SER A 143 1.89 12.26 -8.21
C SER A 143 1.04 11.25 -8.99
N ALA A 144 1.65 10.47 -9.87
CA ALA A 144 0.99 9.39 -10.60
C ALA A 144 0.40 8.33 -9.64
N LEU A 145 1.12 8.01 -8.56
CA LEU A 145 0.64 7.10 -7.52
C LEU A 145 -0.66 7.58 -6.87
N VAL A 146 -0.75 8.87 -6.54
CA VAL A 146 -1.95 9.48 -5.95
C VAL A 146 -3.11 9.51 -6.96
N ARG A 147 -2.82 9.78 -8.25
CA ARG A 147 -3.84 9.71 -9.31
C ARG A 147 -4.36 8.28 -9.47
N LEU A 148 -3.47 7.30 -9.50
CA LEU A 148 -3.85 5.88 -9.56
C LEU A 148 -4.72 5.49 -8.36
N GLN A 149 -4.35 5.87 -7.14
CA GLN A 149 -5.15 5.62 -5.95
C GLN A 149 -6.54 6.27 -6.04
N ALA A 150 -6.61 7.51 -6.52
CA ALA A 150 -7.89 8.20 -6.70
C ALA A 150 -8.78 7.47 -7.72
N LEU A 151 -8.21 6.96 -8.82
CA LEU A 151 -8.93 6.20 -9.82
C LEU A 151 -9.45 4.85 -9.26
N VAL A 152 -8.65 4.15 -8.47
CA VAL A 152 -9.06 2.90 -7.79
C VAL A 152 -10.28 3.14 -6.89
N LEU A 153 -10.25 4.21 -6.07
CA LEU A 153 -11.37 4.54 -5.18
C LEU A 153 -12.61 5.03 -5.95
N LEU A 154 -12.42 5.75 -7.07
CA LEU A 154 -13.50 6.12 -7.98
C LEU A 154 -14.15 4.89 -8.63
N ALA A 155 -13.37 3.86 -8.95
CA ALA A 155 -13.90 2.60 -9.47
C ALA A 155 -14.81 1.87 -8.45
N GLU A 156 -14.55 2.06 -7.15
CA GLU A 156 -15.46 1.56 -6.10
C GLU A 156 -16.77 2.37 -6.04
N ALA A 157 -16.71 3.69 -6.29
CA ALA A 157 -17.88 4.57 -6.31
C ALA A 157 -18.87 4.23 -7.46
N ARG A 158 -18.36 3.84 -8.62
CA ARG A 158 -19.13 3.45 -9.82
C ARG A 158 -20.15 4.50 -10.27
N ASP A 159 -19.82 5.77 -10.11
CA ASP A 159 -20.66 6.92 -10.46
C ASP A 159 -20.14 7.67 -11.69
N ASP A 160 -20.80 8.79 -12.06
CA ASP A 160 -20.42 9.61 -13.20
C ASP A 160 -19.01 10.20 -13.07
N ASN A 161 -18.53 10.45 -11.84
CA ASN A 161 -17.16 10.91 -11.60
C ASN A 161 -16.12 9.86 -11.99
N PHE A 162 -16.43 8.57 -11.79
CA PHE A 162 -15.57 7.48 -12.28
C PHE A 162 -15.52 7.47 -13.81
N ILE A 163 -16.69 7.58 -14.49
CA ILE A 163 -16.74 7.62 -15.95
C ILE A 163 -15.92 8.79 -16.50
N GLU A 164 -16.00 9.95 -15.85
CA GLU A 164 -15.23 11.12 -16.24
C GLU A 164 -13.73 10.91 -16.00
N ALA A 165 -13.32 10.33 -14.87
CA ALA A 165 -11.93 10.00 -14.61
C ALA A 165 -11.36 9.02 -15.64
N MET A 166 -12.14 8.01 -16.05
CA MET A 166 -11.73 7.05 -17.10
C MET A 166 -11.48 7.75 -18.45
N LYS A 167 -12.34 8.69 -18.85
CA LYS A 167 -12.13 9.47 -20.08
C LYS A 167 -10.84 10.29 -20.03
N LEU A 168 -10.56 10.92 -18.89
CA LEU A 168 -9.34 11.71 -18.68
C LEU A 168 -8.08 10.81 -18.60
N GLY A 169 -8.21 9.63 -18.00
CA GLY A 169 -7.09 8.70 -17.81
C GLY A 169 -6.57 8.07 -19.12
N VAL A 170 -7.38 8.03 -20.18
CA VAL A 170 -6.93 7.60 -21.51
C VAL A 170 -5.88 8.54 -22.07
N ASP A 171 -5.94 9.82 -21.72
CA ASP A 171 -5.04 10.87 -22.20
C ASP A 171 -3.91 11.19 -21.18
N ASP A 172 -3.89 10.53 -20.01
CA ASP A 172 -2.89 10.74 -18.96
C ASP A 172 -1.66 9.84 -19.22
N SER A 173 -0.73 10.33 -20.04
CA SER A 173 0.53 9.64 -20.43
C SER A 173 1.75 10.25 -19.77
#